data_16205ce238a90fec1ba8349dec8eb33c
#
_entry.id   16205ce238a90fec1ba8349dec8eb33c
#
_cell.length_a   1.000
_cell.length_b   1.000
_cell.length_c   1.000
_cell.angle_alpha   90.00
_cell.angle_beta   90.00
_cell.angle_gamma   90.00
#
_symmetry.space_group_name_H-M   'P 1'
#
loop_
_entity.id
_entity.type
_entity.pdbx_description
1 polymer ?
#
loop_
_entity_poly.entity_id
_entity_poly.type
_entity_poly.pdbx_seq_one_letter_code
_entity_poly.pdbx_strand_id
1 'polypeptide(L)'
;LPRGYQTFIVSQYISNQPQLLSAFGRYYLLIRRVFSMCRFSMDDDVLLPYNHGHGPSHSHRYVRECQPLIHGNTTHESRPSSNSSGLQVAESRMFVTDVPGTSRWVYGHMTVVHDPLRTLSVLEPGGPGGCQMKQRSTVEETAQAAGCLYAQNAGFFKTSSGRCLGNVVSNGRLMQDSGGVQNAQFGIRKDGTLVFGYLSQEDVLDQSNPFVQLVSGVVWLLRNGEVYINQSLKAECDETQETGEFQTFVDVVSARTAVGHDAEGKLLMFQIDGQTGQRGMNLWELADFLKKNGVINAINLDGGGSSTYVIDGSLASYPSDHCKVGKWRCERHVSTILCVHHRRCQPSNCSGNGDCVDGRCQCKQGWQGAGCDSLVCQPPACSPHGVCTASGCVCDAGWRGHNCSQECLPGFYGDGCKHSCACFNGGSCDPVHGLCTCPPGFHGNTCDQVCPLGFFGLSCAQECHCDDLCPCDPQTGSCNTTGREETNALHRANVCIFAFSRSRHSPVSIAVCANRAALYRLN
;
A
#
# COMPACT_ATOMS: atom_id res chain seq x y z
N LEU A 1 8.86 19.65 25.97
CA LEU A 1 8.97 20.73 26.97
C LEU A 1 7.84 20.56 27.99
N PRO A 2 8.11 20.59 29.33
CA PRO A 2 7.10 20.36 30.35
C PRO A 2 6.03 21.45 30.33
N ARG A 3 4.80 21.05 30.55
CA ARG A 3 3.56 21.90 30.49
C ARG A 3 3.55 23.16 31.34
N GLY A 4 4.52 23.39 32.19
CA GLY A 4 4.59 24.56 33.09
C GLY A 4 5.16 25.84 32.46
N TYR A 5 5.98 25.74 31.43
CA TYR A 5 6.67 26.89 30.85
C TYR A 5 5.87 27.67 29.80
N GLN A 6 4.94 27.01 29.11
CA GLN A 6 4.11 27.69 28.08
C GLN A 6 3.01 28.58 28.65
N THR A 7 2.54 28.30 29.86
CA THR A 7 1.47 29.10 30.49
C THR A 7 2.01 30.42 31.05
N PHE A 8 3.29 30.49 31.40
CA PHE A 8 3.89 31.69 32.00
C PHE A 8 4.24 32.78 30.96
N ILE A 9 4.65 32.38 29.75
CA ILE A 9 5.01 33.34 28.68
C ILE A 9 3.75 34.01 28.08
N VAL A 10 2.64 33.28 27.98
CA VAL A 10 1.38 33.82 27.46
C VAL A 10 0.73 34.79 28.44
N SER A 11 0.91 34.57 29.75
CA SER A 11 0.35 35.46 30.80
C SER A 11 1.02 36.84 30.87
N GLN A 12 2.33 36.93 30.59
CA GLN A 12 3.05 38.23 30.64
C GLN A 12 2.86 39.08 29.38
N TYR A 13 2.50 38.45 28.23
CA TYR A 13 2.28 39.21 26.98
C TYR A 13 0.90 39.83 26.87
N ILE A 14 -0.08 39.31 27.62
CA ILE A 14 -1.49 39.76 27.58
C ILE A 14 -1.78 40.98 28.50
N SER A 15 -0.93 41.25 29.48
CA SER A 15 -1.16 42.33 30.45
C SER A 15 -0.95 43.75 29.90
N ASN A 16 -0.35 43.91 28.72
CA ASN A 16 0.04 45.23 28.19
C ASN A 16 -0.75 45.68 26.94
N GLN A 17 -1.82 44.97 26.54
CA GLN A 17 -2.64 45.42 25.39
C GLN A 17 -4.13 45.08 25.55
N PRO A 18 -4.93 46.02 26.09
CA PRO A 18 -6.37 45.76 26.39
C PRO A 18 -7.28 45.59 25.16
N GLN A 19 -6.84 45.95 23.96
CA GLN A 19 -7.68 45.84 22.75
C GLN A 19 -7.69 44.43 22.11
N LEU A 20 -6.82 43.50 22.51
CA LEU A 20 -6.78 42.14 22.00
C LEU A 20 -7.65 41.15 22.78
N LEU A 21 -8.17 41.53 23.92
CA LEU A 21 -8.97 40.67 24.80
C LEU A 21 -10.32 40.21 24.20
N SER A 22 -10.91 40.98 23.28
CA SER A 22 -12.20 40.61 22.67
C SER A 22 -12.07 39.58 21.54
N ALA A 23 -10.96 39.57 20.84
CA ALA A 23 -10.68 38.58 19.77
C ALA A 23 -10.19 37.25 20.34
N PHE A 24 -9.33 37.30 21.36
CA PHE A 24 -8.81 36.09 22.03
C PHE A 24 -9.88 35.36 22.86
N GLY A 25 -10.81 36.09 23.47
CA GLY A 25 -11.93 35.50 24.23
C GLY A 25 -12.85 34.64 23.33
N ARG A 26 -13.10 35.10 22.10
CA ARG A 26 -13.87 34.30 21.11
C ARG A 26 -13.09 33.10 20.58
N TYR A 27 -11.78 33.23 20.38
CA TYR A 27 -10.93 32.13 19.96
C TYR A 27 -10.76 31.08 21.06
N TYR A 28 -10.62 31.50 22.32
CA TYR A 28 -10.51 30.60 23.46
C TYR A 28 -11.81 29.80 23.73
N LEU A 29 -12.97 30.45 23.51
CA LEU A 29 -14.28 29.80 23.59
C LEU A 29 -14.51 28.85 22.39
N LEU A 30 -14.00 29.20 21.19
CA LEU A 30 -14.05 28.30 20.03
C LEU A 30 -13.13 27.06 20.22
N ILE A 31 -11.92 27.27 20.70
CA ILE A 31 -10.97 26.19 21.02
C ILE A 31 -11.54 25.31 22.14
N ARG A 32 -12.15 25.88 23.19
CA ARG A 32 -12.83 25.10 24.23
C ARG A 32 -14.07 24.33 23.70
N ARG A 33 -14.81 24.88 22.72
CA ARG A 33 -15.91 24.18 22.07
C ARG A 33 -15.43 23.09 21.13
N VAL A 34 -14.33 23.30 20.40
CA VAL A 34 -13.73 22.27 19.55
C VAL A 34 -13.09 21.17 20.39
N PHE A 35 -12.39 21.49 21.49
CA PHE A 35 -11.89 20.50 22.44
C PHE A 35 -12.99 19.85 23.30
N SER A 36 -14.17 20.48 23.45
CA SER A 36 -15.32 19.86 24.13
C SER A 36 -16.15 18.96 23.20
N MET A 37 -15.98 19.10 21.87
CA MET A 37 -16.54 18.14 20.89
C MET A 37 -15.60 16.98 20.58
N CYS A 38 -14.32 17.09 20.88
CA CYS A 38 -13.38 15.97 20.94
C CYS A 38 -13.11 15.56 22.39
N ARG A 39 -14.15 15.36 23.18
CA ARG A 39 -14.04 14.46 24.32
C ARG A 39 -14.04 13.05 23.72
N PHE A 40 -12.86 12.59 23.36
CA PHE A 40 -12.58 11.18 23.53
C PHE A 40 -12.75 10.95 25.03
N SER A 41 -13.82 10.29 25.41
CA SER A 41 -13.97 9.79 26.77
C SER A 41 -12.73 8.95 27.03
N MET A 42 -11.95 9.28 28.07
CA MET A 42 -10.83 8.42 28.45
C MET A 42 -11.34 7.07 28.98
N ASP A 43 -12.66 6.93 29.12
CA ASP A 43 -13.34 5.70 29.48
C ASP A 43 -13.36 4.69 28.33
N ASP A 44 -13.07 5.11 27.07
CA ASP A 44 -12.96 4.26 25.87
C ASP A 44 -11.50 3.95 25.50
N ASP A 45 -10.55 4.10 26.43
CA ASP A 45 -9.16 3.74 26.18
C ASP A 45 -8.96 2.22 26.20
N VAL A 46 -9.14 1.62 25.04
CA VAL A 46 -8.96 0.17 24.79
C VAL A 46 -7.53 -0.33 25.02
N LEU A 47 -6.57 0.60 25.18
CA LEU A 47 -5.17 0.28 25.46
C LEU A 47 -4.88 0.12 26.97
N LEU A 48 -5.80 0.49 27.83
CA LEU A 48 -5.62 0.26 29.27
C LEU A 48 -5.57 -1.23 29.58
N PRO A 49 -4.65 -1.67 30.43
CA PRO A 49 -4.58 -3.05 30.87
C PRO A 49 -5.84 -3.39 31.69
N TYR A 50 -6.62 -4.34 31.21
CA TYR A 50 -7.84 -4.76 31.86
C TYR A 50 -7.52 -5.70 33.02
N ASN A 51 -8.06 -5.39 34.18
CA ASN A 51 -8.03 -6.30 35.31
C ASN A 51 -9.14 -7.35 35.13
N HIS A 52 -8.76 -8.55 34.75
CA HIS A 52 -9.65 -9.64 34.40
C HIS A 52 -10.59 -10.12 35.53
N GLY A 53 -10.51 -9.52 36.72
CA GLY A 53 -11.32 -9.93 37.88
C GLY A 53 -12.60 -9.14 38.12
N HIS A 54 -12.86 -8.03 37.48
CA HIS A 54 -13.90 -7.10 37.93
C HIS A 54 -14.72 -6.39 36.81
N GLY A 55 -15.01 -7.04 35.73
CA GLY A 55 -15.86 -6.48 34.69
C GLY A 55 -16.86 -7.51 34.16
N PRO A 56 -17.81 -7.11 33.33
CA PRO A 56 -18.58 -8.08 32.56
C PRO A 56 -17.58 -8.97 31.80
N SER A 57 -17.66 -10.26 32.04
CA SER A 57 -16.66 -11.26 31.65
C SER A 57 -16.40 -11.34 30.12
N HIS A 58 -17.08 -10.55 29.33
CA HIS A 58 -17.07 -10.62 27.86
C HIS A 58 -16.77 -9.29 27.16
N SER A 59 -17.05 -8.11 27.75
CA SER A 59 -17.06 -6.87 26.98
C SER A 59 -15.69 -6.44 26.45
N HIS A 60 -14.66 -6.41 27.28
CA HIS A 60 -13.33 -5.92 26.87
C HIS A 60 -12.58 -6.89 25.97
N ARG A 61 -12.79 -8.18 26.17
CA ARG A 61 -12.17 -9.18 25.33
C ARG A 61 -12.76 -9.16 23.92
N TYR A 62 -14.08 -9.09 23.80
CA TYR A 62 -14.75 -8.99 22.50
C TYR A 62 -14.39 -7.71 21.75
N VAL A 63 -14.31 -6.57 22.43
CA VAL A 63 -13.88 -5.31 21.83
C VAL A 63 -12.47 -5.42 21.25
N ARG A 64 -11.54 -6.13 21.94
CA ARG A 64 -10.19 -6.35 21.42
C ARG A 64 -10.13 -7.33 20.26
N GLU A 65 -10.83 -8.43 20.37
CA GLU A 65 -10.84 -9.51 19.37
C GLU A 65 -11.50 -9.06 18.06
N CYS A 66 -12.51 -8.19 18.15
CA CYS A 66 -13.21 -7.65 16.97
C CYS A 66 -12.64 -6.34 16.41
N GLN A 67 -11.57 -5.80 17.01
CA GLN A 67 -10.96 -4.60 16.46
C GLN A 67 -10.20 -4.88 15.17
N PRO A 68 -10.34 -3.99 14.16
CA PRO A 68 -9.58 -4.09 12.93
C PRO A 68 -8.07 -4.02 13.18
N LEU A 69 -7.31 -4.91 12.62
CA LEU A 69 -5.85 -4.84 12.59
C LEU A 69 -5.41 -4.16 11.30
N ILE A 70 -5.02 -2.89 11.40
CA ILE A 70 -4.61 -2.11 10.24
C ILE A 70 -3.16 -2.41 9.87
N HIS A 71 -2.25 -2.37 10.86
CA HIS A 71 -0.82 -2.58 10.70
C HIS A 71 -0.31 -3.65 11.65
N GLY A 72 0.79 -4.29 11.30
CA GLY A 72 1.49 -5.23 12.13
C GLY A 72 1.34 -6.68 11.70
N ASN A 73 2.09 -7.55 12.37
CA ASN A 73 2.17 -8.96 12.02
C ASN A 73 0.89 -9.70 12.36
N THR A 74 0.36 -10.43 11.39
CA THR A 74 -0.78 -11.33 11.54
C THR A 74 -0.34 -12.79 11.54
N THR A 75 -1.20 -13.64 12.08
CA THR A 75 -0.96 -15.09 12.05
C THR A 75 -1.52 -15.66 10.74
N HIS A 76 -0.64 -15.97 9.81
CA HIS A 76 -0.99 -16.68 8.59
C HIS A 76 0.10 -17.66 8.16
N GLU A 77 -0.24 -18.62 7.34
CA GLU A 77 0.68 -19.57 6.73
C GLU A 77 0.77 -19.30 5.23
N SER A 78 1.99 -19.29 4.71
CA SER A 78 2.27 -19.06 3.30
C SER A 78 2.97 -20.25 2.68
N ARG A 79 2.52 -20.69 1.50
CA ARG A 79 3.07 -21.85 0.79
C ARG A 79 3.11 -21.59 -0.71
N PRO A 80 4.19 -21.91 -1.42
CA PRO A 80 4.16 -21.90 -2.88
C PRO A 80 3.06 -22.82 -3.41
N SER A 81 2.27 -22.34 -4.38
CA SER A 81 1.31 -23.20 -5.05
C SER A 81 2.00 -24.17 -5.99
N SER A 82 1.37 -25.33 -6.19
CA SER A 82 1.71 -26.22 -7.28
C SER A 82 1.52 -25.51 -8.64
N ASN A 83 2.42 -25.77 -9.58
CA ASN A 83 2.38 -25.23 -10.95
C ASN A 83 2.50 -26.34 -11.99
N SER A 84 1.88 -27.47 -11.74
CA SER A 84 1.92 -28.63 -12.62
C SER A 84 1.51 -28.27 -14.04
N SER A 85 2.39 -28.51 -15.01
CA SER A 85 2.14 -28.28 -16.44
C SER A 85 1.42 -29.43 -17.12
N GLY A 86 0.93 -30.42 -16.37
CA GLY A 86 0.16 -31.56 -16.92
C GLY A 86 -1.09 -31.09 -17.67
N LEU A 87 -1.61 -31.93 -18.57
CA LEU A 87 -2.80 -31.61 -19.38
C LEU A 87 -4.04 -31.37 -18.50
N GLN A 88 -4.16 -32.06 -17.37
CA GLN A 88 -5.31 -31.95 -16.48
C GLN A 88 -5.11 -30.81 -15.48
N VAL A 89 -6.00 -29.83 -15.51
CA VAL A 89 -5.96 -28.66 -14.61
C VAL A 89 -6.44 -28.98 -13.20
N ALA A 90 -7.44 -29.85 -13.08
CA ALA A 90 -8.00 -30.30 -11.82
C ALA A 90 -8.68 -31.65 -11.98
N GLU A 91 -8.85 -32.34 -10.85
CA GLU A 91 -9.60 -33.60 -10.73
C GLU A 91 -10.70 -33.43 -9.70
N SER A 92 -11.92 -33.80 -10.05
CA SER A 92 -13.05 -33.83 -9.12
C SER A 92 -13.56 -35.24 -8.92
N ARG A 93 -13.88 -35.56 -7.68
CA ARG A 93 -14.51 -36.84 -7.31
C ARG A 93 -15.63 -36.63 -6.30
N MET A 94 -16.72 -37.34 -6.51
CA MET A 94 -17.73 -37.52 -5.47
C MET A 94 -17.21 -38.53 -4.44
N PHE A 95 -17.50 -38.31 -3.18
CA PHE A 95 -17.19 -39.25 -2.10
C PHE A 95 -18.41 -39.53 -1.24
N VAL A 96 -18.38 -40.69 -0.64
CA VAL A 96 -19.30 -41.10 0.42
C VAL A 96 -18.44 -41.59 1.59
N THR A 97 -18.66 -41.04 2.76
CA THR A 97 -17.91 -41.41 3.97
C THR A 97 -18.82 -41.52 5.18
N ASP A 98 -18.48 -42.41 6.10
CA ASP A 98 -19.05 -42.42 7.42
C ASP A 98 -18.42 -41.37 8.33
N VAL A 99 -19.17 -40.83 9.25
CA VAL A 99 -18.65 -39.92 10.28
C VAL A 99 -18.27 -40.75 11.50
N PRO A 100 -16.97 -40.85 11.86
CA PRO A 100 -16.49 -41.69 12.94
C PRO A 100 -17.23 -41.45 14.27
N GLY A 101 -17.58 -42.53 14.96
CA GLY A 101 -18.30 -42.43 16.23
C GLY A 101 -19.79 -42.13 16.10
N THR A 102 -20.31 -42.08 14.87
CA THR A 102 -21.76 -41.87 14.61
C THR A 102 -22.29 -42.90 13.62
N SER A 103 -23.61 -42.94 13.42
CA SER A 103 -24.26 -43.77 12.38
C SER A 103 -24.51 -42.96 11.08
N ARG A 104 -23.90 -41.76 10.95
CA ARG A 104 -24.17 -40.86 9.82
C ARG A 104 -23.23 -41.16 8.63
N TRP A 105 -23.85 -41.17 7.47
CA TRP A 105 -23.14 -41.15 6.17
C TRP A 105 -23.26 -39.79 5.55
N VAL A 106 -22.18 -39.33 4.94
CA VAL A 106 -22.07 -38.00 4.32
C VAL A 106 -21.61 -38.13 2.89
N TYR A 107 -22.23 -37.35 2.02
CA TYR A 107 -21.94 -37.26 0.61
C TYR A 107 -21.29 -35.91 0.34
N GLY A 108 -20.42 -35.84 -0.68
CA GLY A 108 -19.81 -34.59 -1.06
C GLY A 108 -18.90 -34.70 -2.25
N HIS A 109 -18.28 -33.60 -2.59
CA HIS A 109 -17.35 -33.46 -3.69
C HIS A 109 -15.99 -32.95 -3.18
N MET A 110 -14.93 -33.53 -3.72
CA MET A 110 -13.56 -33.08 -3.51
C MET A 110 -12.91 -32.79 -4.85
N THR A 111 -12.37 -31.59 -5.02
CA THR A 111 -11.63 -31.18 -6.22
C THR A 111 -10.20 -30.89 -5.86
N VAL A 112 -9.25 -31.49 -6.58
CA VAL A 112 -7.82 -31.21 -6.47
C VAL A 112 -7.42 -30.35 -7.64
N VAL A 113 -6.91 -29.14 -7.40
CA VAL A 113 -6.48 -28.17 -8.41
C VAL A 113 -4.96 -28.17 -8.49
N HIS A 114 -4.40 -28.52 -9.66
CA HIS A 114 -2.97 -28.75 -9.86
C HIS A 114 -2.16 -27.49 -10.15
N ASP A 115 -2.82 -26.38 -10.53
CA ASP A 115 -2.21 -25.10 -10.88
C ASP A 115 -3.09 -23.94 -10.44
N PRO A 116 -3.23 -23.72 -9.11
CA PRO A 116 -4.21 -22.76 -8.57
C PRO A 116 -4.06 -21.35 -9.13
N LEU A 117 -2.83 -20.86 -9.32
CA LEU A 117 -2.58 -19.50 -9.81
C LEU A 117 -3.24 -19.24 -11.17
N ARG A 118 -3.23 -20.22 -12.08
CA ARG A 118 -3.67 -20.04 -13.46
C ARG A 118 -5.05 -20.63 -13.75
N THR A 119 -5.61 -21.39 -12.80
CA THR A 119 -6.85 -22.14 -13.03
C THR A 119 -7.93 -21.91 -12.00
N LEU A 120 -7.67 -21.11 -10.94
CA LEU A 120 -8.66 -20.76 -9.93
C LEU A 120 -8.96 -19.25 -9.98
N SER A 121 -10.24 -18.91 -9.85
CA SER A 121 -10.69 -17.53 -9.63
C SER A 121 -11.76 -17.47 -8.54
N VAL A 122 -11.69 -16.45 -7.71
CA VAL A 122 -12.82 -15.97 -6.91
C VAL A 122 -13.68 -15.10 -7.82
N LEU A 123 -14.93 -15.48 -8.04
CA LEU A 123 -15.82 -14.75 -8.95
C LEU A 123 -17.06 -14.22 -8.24
N GLU A 124 -17.58 -13.14 -8.78
CA GLU A 124 -18.79 -12.47 -8.33
C GLU A 124 -19.93 -12.65 -9.35
N PRO A 125 -21.18 -12.71 -8.91
CA PRO A 125 -22.33 -12.76 -9.80
C PRO A 125 -22.39 -11.52 -10.70
N GLY A 126 -22.70 -11.72 -11.97
CA GLY A 126 -22.80 -10.63 -12.96
C GLY A 126 -21.47 -10.03 -13.37
N GLY A 127 -20.35 -10.63 -12.98
CA GLY A 127 -19.00 -10.17 -13.29
C GLY A 127 -18.41 -9.21 -12.26
N PRO A 128 -17.29 -8.54 -12.58
CA PRO A 128 -16.58 -7.68 -11.63
C PRO A 128 -17.45 -6.55 -11.08
N GLY A 129 -17.51 -6.44 -9.73
CA GLY A 129 -18.31 -5.43 -9.04
C GLY A 129 -19.62 -5.96 -8.44
N GLY A 130 -19.89 -7.25 -8.54
CA GLY A 130 -21.08 -7.88 -7.96
C GLY A 130 -21.22 -7.63 -6.46
N CYS A 131 -20.12 -7.70 -5.68
CA CYS A 131 -20.10 -7.38 -4.25
C CYS A 131 -20.51 -5.93 -3.97
N GLN A 132 -19.98 -4.97 -4.75
CA GLN A 132 -20.30 -3.55 -4.62
C GLN A 132 -21.76 -3.26 -4.96
N MET A 133 -22.27 -3.91 -5.99
CA MET A 133 -23.67 -3.82 -6.41
C MET A 133 -24.63 -4.70 -5.57
N LYS A 134 -24.08 -5.49 -4.61
CA LYS A 134 -24.85 -6.41 -3.76
C LYS A 134 -25.63 -7.45 -4.57
N GLN A 135 -25.06 -7.86 -5.69
CA GLN A 135 -25.66 -8.87 -6.56
C GLN A 135 -25.47 -10.27 -5.99
N ARG A 136 -26.45 -11.12 -6.22
CA ARG A 136 -26.43 -12.54 -5.88
C ARG A 136 -26.97 -13.35 -7.06
N SER A 137 -26.38 -14.50 -7.30
CA SER A 137 -26.87 -15.48 -8.26
C SER A 137 -26.58 -16.88 -7.73
N THR A 138 -27.12 -17.89 -8.38
CA THR A 138 -26.74 -19.27 -8.05
C THR A 138 -25.29 -19.53 -8.43
N VAL A 139 -24.72 -20.57 -7.83
CA VAL A 139 -23.38 -21.03 -8.23
C VAL A 139 -23.39 -21.48 -9.68
N GLU A 140 -24.46 -22.17 -10.09
CA GLU A 140 -24.67 -22.65 -11.46
C GLU A 140 -24.64 -21.52 -12.48
N GLU A 141 -25.48 -20.49 -12.31
CA GLU A 141 -25.54 -19.33 -13.23
C GLU A 141 -24.19 -18.60 -13.33
N THR A 142 -23.52 -18.39 -12.21
CA THR A 142 -22.21 -17.71 -12.20
C THR A 142 -21.14 -18.57 -12.87
N ALA A 143 -21.14 -19.89 -12.61
CA ALA A 143 -20.20 -20.84 -13.19
C ALA A 143 -20.37 -20.98 -14.72
N GLN A 144 -21.62 -21.06 -15.19
CA GLN A 144 -21.95 -21.11 -16.62
C GLN A 144 -21.46 -19.86 -17.34
N ALA A 145 -21.76 -18.68 -16.79
CA ALA A 145 -21.33 -17.39 -17.39
C ALA A 145 -19.81 -17.25 -17.48
N ALA A 146 -19.06 -17.87 -16.54
CA ALA A 146 -17.60 -17.80 -16.49
C ALA A 146 -16.88 -18.97 -17.18
N GLY A 147 -17.61 -20.00 -17.61
CA GLY A 147 -17.04 -21.22 -18.21
C GLY A 147 -16.21 -22.02 -17.20
N CYS A 148 -16.71 -22.19 -15.97
CA CYS A 148 -16.06 -22.99 -14.95
C CYS A 148 -16.17 -24.47 -15.24
N LEU A 149 -15.08 -25.21 -15.09
CA LEU A 149 -15.06 -26.69 -15.11
C LEU A 149 -15.67 -27.24 -13.82
N TYR A 150 -15.28 -26.65 -12.69
CA TYR A 150 -15.78 -26.96 -11.36
C TYR A 150 -16.01 -25.65 -10.61
N ALA A 151 -17.07 -25.58 -9.84
CA ALA A 151 -17.34 -24.43 -8.99
C ALA A 151 -18.01 -24.82 -7.68
N GLN A 152 -17.73 -24.03 -6.63
CA GLN A 152 -18.46 -24.09 -5.37
C GLN A 152 -18.70 -22.68 -4.84
N ASN A 153 -19.69 -22.51 -3.96
CA ASN A 153 -19.85 -21.25 -3.23
C ASN A 153 -18.61 -20.93 -2.39
N ALA A 154 -18.41 -19.65 -2.06
CA ALA A 154 -17.19 -19.20 -1.39
C ALA A 154 -17.48 -18.41 -0.10
N GLY A 155 -17.27 -17.12 -0.11
CA GLY A 155 -17.35 -16.27 1.07
C GLY A 155 -18.77 -16.03 1.59
N PHE A 156 -18.83 -15.60 2.84
CA PHE A 156 -20.05 -15.21 3.50
C PHE A 156 -20.61 -13.91 2.93
N PHE A 157 -21.90 -13.70 3.09
CA PHE A 157 -22.59 -12.48 2.67
C PHE A 157 -23.75 -12.15 3.61
N LYS A 158 -24.13 -10.88 3.65
CA LYS A 158 -25.27 -10.44 4.43
C LYS A 158 -26.56 -10.87 3.74
N THR A 159 -27.27 -11.82 4.34
CA THR A 159 -28.45 -12.45 3.73
C THR A 159 -29.56 -11.45 3.41
N SER A 160 -29.73 -10.41 4.23
CA SER A 160 -30.74 -9.36 4.06
C SER A 160 -30.46 -8.41 2.88
N SER A 161 -29.19 -8.16 2.55
CA SER A 161 -28.80 -7.14 1.56
C SER A 161 -28.03 -7.68 0.35
N GLY A 162 -27.46 -8.89 0.44
CA GLY A 162 -26.55 -9.43 -0.58
C GLY A 162 -25.12 -8.88 -0.54
N ARG A 163 -24.78 -8.07 0.47
CA ARG A 163 -23.43 -7.52 0.62
C ARG A 163 -22.43 -8.64 0.94
N CYS A 164 -21.31 -8.71 0.21
CA CYS A 164 -20.19 -9.57 0.56
C CYS A 164 -19.62 -9.20 1.93
N LEU A 165 -19.19 -10.17 2.69
CA LEU A 165 -18.54 -10.00 3.99
C LEU A 165 -17.07 -10.40 3.90
N GLY A 166 -16.25 -9.79 4.76
CA GLY A 166 -14.81 -10.01 4.77
C GLY A 166 -14.08 -9.36 3.58
N ASN A 167 -12.91 -9.87 3.25
CA ASN A 167 -12.11 -9.44 2.10
C ASN A 167 -12.45 -10.28 0.87
N VAL A 168 -12.58 -9.63 -0.27
CA VAL A 168 -12.76 -10.28 -1.57
C VAL A 168 -11.87 -9.60 -2.59
N VAL A 169 -10.92 -10.37 -3.16
CA VAL A 169 -10.16 -9.99 -4.35
C VAL A 169 -10.49 -10.97 -5.47
N SER A 170 -10.95 -10.42 -6.58
CA SER A 170 -11.30 -11.16 -7.79
C SER A 170 -10.38 -10.75 -8.93
N ASN A 171 -9.57 -11.68 -9.43
CA ASN A 171 -8.65 -11.47 -10.55
C ASN A 171 -7.80 -10.19 -10.39
N GLY A 172 -7.18 -10.01 -9.21
CA GLY A 172 -6.31 -8.89 -8.88
C GLY A 172 -7.02 -7.57 -8.54
N ARG A 173 -8.35 -7.57 -8.44
CA ARG A 173 -9.15 -6.39 -8.08
C ARG A 173 -9.77 -6.58 -6.71
N LEU A 174 -9.54 -5.65 -5.81
CA LEU A 174 -10.19 -5.61 -4.50
C LEU A 174 -11.66 -5.21 -4.67
N MET A 175 -12.57 -6.14 -4.38
CA MET A 175 -14.01 -5.97 -4.55
C MET A 175 -14.71 -5.63 -3.25
N GLN A 176 -14.21 -6.17 -2.12
CA GLN A 176 -14.67 -5.89 -0.77
C GLN A 176 -13.47 -5.88 0.17
N ASP A 177 -13.41 -4.87 1.02
CA ASP A 177 -12.41 -4.70 2.08
C ASP A 177 -13.09 -4.82 3.44
N SER A 178 -12.55 -5.66 4.31
CA SER A 178 -13.01 -5.82 5.69
C SER A 178 -12.46 -4.74 6.62
N GLY A 179 -11.49 -3.94 6.15
CA GLY A 179 -10.81 -2.95 6.97
C GLY A 179 -9.95 -3.56 8.07
N GLY A 180 -9.41 -4.77 7.86
CA GLY A 180 -8.54 -5.45 8.83
C GLY A 180 -9.28 -6.30 9.88
N VAL A 181 -10.58 -6.52 9.73
CA VAL A 181 -11.34 -7.44 10.61
C VAL A 181 -10.78 -8.85 10.47
N GLN A 182 -10.51 -9.50 11.61
CA GLN A 182 -9.83 -10.77 11.69
C GLN A 182 -10.82 -11.94 11.56
N ASN A 183 -10.88 -12.52 10.37
CA ASN A 183 -11.51 -13.79 10.06
C ASN A 183 -10.57 -14.64 9.21
N ALA A 184 -10.73 -15.96 9.23
CA ALA A 184 -9.91 -16.86 8.43
C ALA A 184 -10.04 -16.54 6.94
N GLN A 185 -8.91 -16.43 6.24
CA GLN A 185 -8.87 -16.06 4.84
C GLN A 185 -8.06 -17.07 4.02
N PHE A 186 -8.43 -17.20 2.78
CA PHE A 186 -7.66 -17.90 1.76
C PHE A 186 -7.37 -16.95 0.60
N GLY A 187 -6.12 -16.89 0.16
CA GLY A 187 -5.73 -16.10 -1.00
C GLY A 187 -4.58 -16.68 -1.81
N ILE A 188 -4.43 -16.17 -3.02
CA ILE A 188 -3.33 -16.46 -3.93
C ILE A 188 -2.68 -15.11 -4.27
N ARG A 189 -1.38 -14.99 -4.01
CA ARG A 189 -0.60 -13.81 -4.39
C ARG A 189 -0.14 -13.89 -5.85
N LYS A 190 0.31 -12.77 -6.40
CA LYS A 190 0.77 -12.64 -7.80
C LYS A 190 1.90 -13.60 -8.15
N ASP A 191 2.78 -13.90 -7.23
CA ASP A 191 3.88 -14.86 -7.39
C ASP A 191 3.45 -16.34 -7.29
N GLY A 192 2.17 -16.60 -7.00
CA GLY A 192 1.62 -17.94 -6.81
C GLY A 192 1.65 -18.44 -5.37
N THR A 193 2.03 -17.62 -4.40
CA THR A 193 1.99 -18.00 -2.99
C THR A 193 0.55 -18.14 -2.52
N LEU A 194 0.21 -19.33 -1.98
CA LEU A 194 -1.04 -19.58 -1.25
C LEU A 194 -0.90 -19.02 0.16
N VAL A 195 -1.92 -18.32 0.63
CA VAL A 195 -1.96 -17.74 1.98
C VAL A 195 -3.23 -18.21 2.69
N PHE A 196 -3.07 -18.71 3.93
CA PHE A 196 -4.16 -19.15 4.79
C PHE A 196 -4.01 -18.52 6.16
N GLY A 197 -5.06 -17.91 6.70
CA GLY A 197 -5.10 -17.39 8.06
C GLY A 197 -5.61 -15.95 8.16
N TYR A 198 -5.05 -15.19 9.09
CA TYR A 198 -5.47 -13.82 9.38
C TYR A 198 -4.58 -12.81 8.66
N LEU A 199 -5.17 -11.72 8.19
CA LEU A 199 -4.46 -10.68 7.44
C LEU A 199 -4.79 -9.31 8.04
N SER A 200 -3.79 -8.46 8.18
CA SER A 200 -3.99 -7.04 8.44
C SER A 200 -4.52 -6.34 7.18
N GLN A 201 -5.03 -5.13 7.33
CA GLN A 201 -5.40 -4.33 6.16
C GLN A 201 -4.17 -4.03 5.29
N GLU A 202 -3.01 -3.79 5.92
CA GLU A 202 -1.74 -3.60 5.24
C GLU A 202 -1.35 -4.82 4.37
N ASP A 203 -1.51 -6.05 4.89
CA ASP A 203 -1.26 -7.29 4.14
C ASP A 203 -2.16 -7.40 2.90
N VAL A 204 -3.44 -7.02 3.02
CA VAL A 204 -4.43 -7.07 1.94
C VAL A 204 -4.13 -6.03 0.85
N LEU A 205 -3.64 -4.85 1.24
CA LEU A 205 -3.34 -3.73 0.35
C LEU A 205 -1.90 -3.72 -0.18
N ASP A 206 -1.07 -4.68 0.22
CA ASP A 206 0.33 -4.79 -0.22
C ASP A 206 0.44 -4.90 -1.74
N GLN A 207 1.09 -3.89 -2.36
CA GLN A 207 1.31 -3.84 -3.80
C GLN A 207 2.64 -4.44 -4.24
N SER A 208 3.51 -4.81 -3.31
CA SER A 208 4.79 -5.47 -3.64
C SER A 208 4.56 -6.88 -4.19
N ASN A 209 3.64 -7.62 -3.59
CA ASN A 209 3.16 -8.92 -4.05
C ASN A 209 1.64 -9.05 -3.81
N PRO A 210 0.81 -8.37 -4.63
CA PRO A 210 -0.62 -8.24 -4.38
C PRO A 210 -1.35 -9.58 -4.50
N PHE A 211 -2.49 -9.68 -3.82
CA PHE A 211 -3.39 -10.80 -4.02
C PHE A 211 -4.04 -10.74 -5.41
N VAL A 212 -4.01 -11.85 -6.12
CA VAL A 212 -4.79 -12.04 -7.36
C VAL A 212 -6.15 -12.67 -7.07
N GLN A 213 -6.23 -13.50 -6.02
CA GLN A 213 -7.47 -14.06 -5.50
C GLN A 213 -7.43 -13.97 -3.97
N LEU A 214 -8.54 -13.56 -3.34
CA LEU A 214 -8.69 -13.55 -1.89
C LEU A 214 -10.16 -13.69 -1.53
N VAL A 215 -10.45 -14.53 -0.54
CA VAL A 215 -11.80 -14.66 0.03
C VAL A 215 -11.71 -14.91 1.52
N SER A 216 -12.60 -14.27 2.28
CA SER A 216 -12.75 -14.53 3.71
C SER A 216 -13.74 -15.67 3.94
N GLY A 217 -13.36 -16.56 4.83
CA GLY A 217 -14.20 -17.55 5.44
C GLY A 217 -14.44 -17.25 6.91
N VAL A 218 -14.87 -18.27 7.64
CA VAL A 218 -15.06 -18.25 9.09
C VAL A 218 -14.57 -19.57 9.65
N VAL A 219 -13.70 -19.53 10.62
CA VAL A 219 -13.00 -20.64 11.25
C VAL A 219 -11.86 -21.21 10.39
N TRP A 220 -10.66 -21.04 10.90
CA TRP A 220 -9.47 -21.71 10.39
C TRP A 220 -9.45 -23.14 10.93
N LEU A 221 -9.80 -24.11 10.07
CA LEU A 221 -10.02 -25.50 10.42
C LEU A 221 -8.71 -26.23 10.75
N LEU A 222 -7.74 -26.14 9.84
CA LEU A 222 -6.44 -26.79 9.94
C LEU A 222 -5.32 -25.78 9.77
N ARG A 223 -4.32 -25.88 10.63
CA ARG A 223 -3.07 -25.12 10.54
C ARG A 223 -1.89 -26.09 10.67
N ASN A 224 -1.04 -26.16 9.63
CA ASN A 224 0.13 -27.03 9.58
C ASN A 224 -0.20 -28.51 9.91
N GLY A 225 -1.33 -29.01 9.42
CA GLY A 225 -1.80 -30.38 9.62
C GLY A 225 -2.49 -30.63 10.96
N GLU A 226 -2.64 -29.62 11.81
CA GLU A 226 -3.31 -29.75 13.11
C GLU A 226 -4.63 -28.97 13.17
N VAL A 227 -5.60 -29.50 13.92
CA VAL A 227 -6.91 -28.84 14.11
C VAL A 227 -6.72 -27.52 14.86
N TYR A 228 -7.16 -26.40 14.26
CA TYR A 228 -6.93 -25.05 14.77
C TYR A 228 -8.22 -24.35 15.27
N ILE A 229 -9.34 -25.03 15.32
CA ILE A 229 -10.66 -24.47 15.62
C ILE A 229 -10.70 -23.74 16.97
N ASN A 230 -10.13 -24.33 18.03
CA ASN A 230 -10.12 -23.69 19.36
C ASN A 230 -9.41 -22.34 19.41
N GLN A 231 -8.34 -22.19 18.63
CA GLN A 231 -7.59 -20.95 18.50
C GLN A 231 -8.37 -19.94 17.65
N SER A 232 -9.02 -20.44 16.61
CA SER A 232 -9.87 -19.66 15.71
C SER A 232 -11.05 -19.02 16.46
N LEU A 233 -11.75 -19.78 17.30
CA LEU A 233 -12.83 -19.27 18.16
C LEU A 233 -12.40 -18.15 19.11
N LYS A 234 -11.11 -18.03 19.40
CA LYS A 234 -10.55 -16.98 20.26
C LYS A 234 -10.06 -15.76 19.47
N ALA A 235 -9.76 -15.93 18.20
CA ALA A 235 -9.14 -14.91 17.36
C ALA A 235 -10.14 -14.20 16.45
N GLU A 236 -11.20 -14.86 16.04
CA GLU A 236 -12.15 -14.33 15.06
C GLU A 236 -13.33 -13.59 15.70
N CYS A 237 -13.90 -12.68 14.94
CA CYS A 237 -15.11 -11.93 15.29
C CYS A 237 -16.36 -12.67 14.81
N ASP A 238 -17.17 -13.18 15.72
CA ASP A 238 -18.39 -13.94 15.41
C ASP A 238 -19.52 -13.08 14.82
N GLU A 239 -19.66 -11.85 15.25
CA GLU A 239 -20.76 -10.98 14.81
C GLU A 239 -20.63 -10.45 13.38
N THR A 240 -19.45 -10.53 12.77
CA THR A 240 -19.17 -9.89 11.47
C THR A 240 -19.63 -10.72 10.27
N GLN A 241 -19.90 -12.04 10.43
CA GLN A 241 -20.14 -12.97 9.34
C GLN A 241 -21.55 -13.61 9.35
N GLU A 242 -22.47 -13.10 10.13
CA GLU A 242 -23.83 -13.64 10.28
C GLU A 242 -23.88 -15.14 10.69
N THR A 243 -22.88 -15.62 11.40
CA THR A 243 -22.79 -17.02 11.86
C THR A 243 -23.56 -17.26 13.18
N GLY A 244 -23.90 -16.20 13.88
CA GLY A 244 -24.42 -16.26 15.25
C GLY A 244 -23.29 -16.64 16.22
N GLU A 245 -23.67 -17.30 17.34
CA GLU A 245 -22.71 -17.74 18.34
C GLU A 245 -21.74 -18.78 17.77
N PHE A 246 -20.43 -18.52 17.86
CA PHE A 246 -19.40 -19.35 17.26
C PHE A 246 -19.39 -20.80 17.75
N GLN A 247 -19.63 -21.05 19.03
CA GLN A 247 -19.66 -22.41 19.52
C GLN A 247 -20.81 -23.20 18.87
N THR A 248 -21.99 -22.61 18.78
CA THR A 248 -23.15 -23.20 18.10
C THR A 248 -22.85 -23.42 16.60
N PHE A 249 -22.20 -22.45 15.95
CA PHE A 249 -21.82 -22.54 14.54
C PHE A 249 -20.84 -23.70 14.27
N VAL A 250 -19.86 -23.89 15.15
CA VAL A 250 -18.87 -24.97 15.05
C VAL A 250 -19.48 -26.34 15.31
N ASP A 251 -20.37 -26.46 16.30
CA ASP A 251 -20.91 -27.73 16.76
C ASP A 251 -22.10 -28.21 15.94
N VAL A 252 -22.79 -27.30 15.22
CA VAL A 252 -23.97 -27.69 14.45
C VAL A 252 -23.58 -28.53 13.24
N VAL A 253 -24.30 -29.66 13.09
CA VAL A 253 -24.23 -30.49 11.87
C VAL A 253 -24.92 -29.77 10.73
N SER A 254 -24.23 -29.63 9.58
CA SER A 254 -24.76 -28.89 8.43
C SER A 254 -24.07 -29.32 7.14
N ALA A 255 -24.57 -28.82 6.00
CA ALA A 255 -23.80 -28.77 4.76
C ALA A 255 -22.61 -27.84 4.96
N ARG A 256 -21.47 -28.18 4.39
CA ARG A 256 -20.20 -27.44 4.59
C ARG A 256 -19.47 -27.24 3.28
N THR A 257 -18.71 -26.15 3.23
CA THR A 257 -17.81 -25.82 2.14
C THR A 257 -16.46 -25.43 2.74
N ALA A 258 -15.37 -25.93 2.17
CA ALA A 258 -14.03 -25.63 2.65
C ALA A 258 -13.03 -25.53 1.48
N VAL A 259 -11.92 -24.86 1.74
CA VAL A 259 -10.76 -24.78 0.84
C VAL A 259 -9.49 -24.96 1.66
N GLY A 260 -8.55 -25.71 1.11
CA GLY A 260 -7.26 -25.97 1.74
C GLY A 260 -6.19 -26.33 0.72
N HIS A 261 -5.01 -26.72 1.19
CA HIS A 261 -3.93 -27.21 0.34
C HIS A 261 -3.26 -28.44 0.93
N ASP A 262 -2.66 -29.27 0.06
CA ASP A 262 -1.82 -30.41 0.44
C ASP A 262 -0.34 -30.03 0.64
N ALA A 263 0.50 -31.01 0.91
CA ALA A 263 1.92 -30.83 1.11
C ALA A 263 2.66 -30.36 -0.17
N GLU A 264 2.14 -30.66 -1.34
CA GLU A 264 2.68 -30.27 -2.65
C GLU A 264 2.21 -28.88 -3.10
N GLY A 265 1.35 -28.20 -2.35
CA GLY A 265 0.76 -26.90 -2.71
C GLY A 265 -0.34 -26.98 -3.76
N LYS A 266 -0.92 -28.17 -3.97
CA LYS A 266 -2.17 -28.30 -4.74
C LYS A 266 -3.32 -27.78 -3.89
N LEU A 267 -4.26 -27.08 -4.52
CA LEU A 267 -5.44 -26.63 -3.82
C LEU A 267 -6.50 -27.71 -3.78
N LEU A 268 -7.13 -27.86 -2.63
CA LEU A 268 -8.24 -28.80 -2.43
C LEU A 268 -9.50 -28.03 -2.06
N MET A 269 -10.56 -28.26 -2.81
CA MET A 269 -11.89 -27.72 -2.57
C MET A 269 -12.80 -28.85 -2.09
N PHE A 270 -13.60 -28.59 -1.08
CA PHE A 270 -14.51 -29.56 -0.49
C PHE A 270 -15.90 -28.97 -0.37
N GLN A 271 -16.88 -29.71 -0.84
CA GLN A 271 -18.30 -29.44 -0.63
C GLN A 271 -18.94 -30.69 -0.01
N ILE A 272 -19.70 -30.50 1.06
CA ILE A 272 -20.35 -31.55 1.83
C ILE A 272 -21.87 -31.30 1.81
N ASP A 273 -22.61 -32.27 1.33
CA ASP A 273 -24.07 -32.25 1.37
C ASP A 273 -24.58 -32.33 2.80
N GLY A 274 -25.62 -31.57 3.10
CA GLY A 274 -26.18 -31.58 4.44
C GLY A 274 -27.49 -30.79 4.57
N GLN A 275 -27.90 -30.63 5.79
CA GLN A 275 -29.01 -29.77 6.20
C GLN A 275 -28.80 -29.38 7.65
N THR A 276 -28.81 -28.11 7.95
CA THR A 276 -28.52 -27.57 9.27
C THR A 276 -29.38 -28.23 10.34
N GLY A 277 -28.72 -28.75 11.39
CA GLY A 277 -29.33 -29.46 12.50
C GLY A 277 -29.78 -30.90 12.21
N GLN A 278 -29.59 -31.43 10.99
CA GLN A 278 -30.10 -32.75 10.62
C GLN A 278 -29.03 -33.69 10.03
N ARG A 279 -28.26 -33.25 9.04
CA ARG A 279 -27.28 -34.07 8.32
C ARG A 279 -26.11 -33.23 7.82
N GLY A 280 -25.00 -33.90 7.47
CA GLY A 280 -23.74 -33.29 7.08
C GLY A 280 -22.70 -33.46 8.19
N MET A 281 -21.80 -32.47 8.34
CA MET A 281 -20.74 -32.47 9.34
C MET A 281 -20.77 -31.21 10.19
N ASN A 282 -20.36 -31.33 11.46
CA ASN A 282 -19.92 -30.17 12.22
C ASN A 282 -18.47 -29.80 11.83
N LEU A 283 -17.90 -28.68 12.32
CA LEU A 283 -16.58 -28.25 11.88
C LEU A 283 -15.42 -29.11 12.43
N TRP A 284 -15.61 -29.76 13.57
CA TRP A 284 -14.65 -30.73 14.12
C TRP A 284 -14.52 -31.96 13.23
N GLU A 285 -15.65 -32.55 12.86
CA GLU A 285 -15.76 -33.68 11.96
C GLU A 285 -15.18 -33.36 10.57
N LEU A 286 -15.44 -32.13 10.08
CA LEU A 286 -14.88 -31.63 8.83
C LEU A 286 -13.36 -31.50 8.92
N ALA A 287 -12.82 -30.91 9.98
CA ALA A 287 -11.38 -30.75 10.17
C ALA A 287 -10.67 -32.13 10.21
N ASP A 288 -11.22 -33.09 10.93
CA ASP A 288 -10.69 -34.46 10.97
C ASP A 288 -10.76 -35.15 9.60
N PHE A 289 -11.84 -34.93 8.85
CA PHE A 289 -11.98 -35.44 7.49
C PHE A 289 -10.95 -34.82 6.54
N LEU A 290 -10.73 -33.52 6.60
CA LEU A 290 -9.72 -32.83 5.81
C LEU A 290 -8.31 -33.31 6.15
N LYS A 291 -7.99 -33.45 7.43
CA LYS A 291 -6.70 -33.97 7.91
C LYS A 291 -6.43 -35.39 7.36
N LYS A 292 -7.44 -36.27 7.37
CA LYS A 292 -7.34 -37.62 6.79
C LYS A 292 -7.11 -37.62 5.28
N ASN A 293 -7.53 -36.56 4.57
CA ASN A 293 -7.31 -36.38 3.14
C ASN A 293 -6.02 -35.63 2.82
N GLY A 294 -5.10 -35.46 3.78
CA GLY A 294 -3.78 -34.89 3.56
C GLY A 294 -3.75 -33.36 3.48
N VAL A 295 -4.81 -32.70 3.92
CA VAL A 295 -4.87 -31.22 3.94
C VAL A 295 -3.99 -30.67 5.05
N ILE A 296 -3.17 -29.67 4.73
CA ILE A 296 -2.23 -29.05 5.66
C ILE A 296 -2.80 -27.76 6.29
N ASN A 297 -3.27 -26.84 5.46
CA ASN A 297 -4.01 -25.67 5.93
C ASN A 297 -5.37 -25.63 5.25
N ALA A 298 -6.43 -25.28 6.00
CA ALA A 298 -7.78 -25.16 5.46
C ALA A 298 -8.65 -24.20 6.26
N ILE A 299 -9.49 -23.47 5.55
CA ILE A 299 -10.53 -22.62 6.14
C ILE A 299 -11.91 -23.14 5.77
N ASN A 300 -12.89 -22.91 6.66
CA ASN A 300 -14.29 -23.11 6.35
C ASN A 300 -14.84 -21.89 5.59
N LEU A 301 -15.61 -22.14 4.54
CA LEU A 301 -16.35 -21.17 3.76
C LEU A 301 -17.85 -21.20 4.11
N ASP A 302 -18.66 -20.39 3.41
CA ASP A 302 -20.10 -20.34 3.67
C ASP A 302 -20.76 -21.70 3.41
N GLY A 303 -21.54 -22.15 4.35
CA GLY A 303 -22.14 -23.49 4.36
C GLY A 303 -23.68 -23.45 4.39
N GLY A 304 -24.26 -24.48 4.98
CA GLY A 304 -25.72 -24.59 5.11
C GLY A 304 -26.41 -24.52 3.75
N GLY A 305 -27.40 -23.64 3.62
CA GLY A 305 -28.15 -23.46 2.37
C GLY A 305 -27.33 -22.96 1.20
N SER A 306 -26.15 -22.34 1.47
CA SER A 306 -25.25 -21.84 0.42
C SER A 306 -24.36 -22.94 -0.17
N SER A 307 -24.16 -24.06 0.55
CA SER A 307 -23.27 -25.14 0.12
C SER A 307 -23.75 -25.75 -1.19
N THR A 308 -23.03 -25.47 -2.27
CA THR A 308 -23.38 -25.85 -3.63
C THR A 308 -22.12 -26.24 -4.41
N TYR A 309 -22.23 -27.26 -5.24
CA TYR A 309 -21.17 -27.72 -6.14
C TYR A 309 -21.68 -27.91 -7.56
N VAL A 310 -20.92 -27.44 -8.54
CA VAL A 310 -21.26 -27.42 -9.96
C VAL A 310 -20.12 -28.06 -10.77
N ILE A 311 -20.46 -28.87 -11.75
CA ILE A 311 -19.56 -29.49 -12.71
C ILE A 311 -20.00 -29.09 -14.12
N ASP A 312 -19.09 -28.53 -14.91
CA ASP A 312 -19.33 -28.11 -16.30
C ASP A 312 -20.63 -27.31 -16.46
N GLY A 313 -20.84 -26.37 -15.52
CA GLY A 313 -22.01 -25.51 -15.52
C GLY A 313 -23.32 -26.19 -15.08
N SER A 314 -23.28 -27.39 -14.55
CA SER A 314 -24.47 -28.11 -14.09
C SER A 314 -24.38 -28.46 -12.59
N LEU A 315 -25.49 -28.26 -11.86
CA LEU A 315 -25.58 -28.57 -10.45
C LEU A 315 -25.27 -30.05 -10.17
N ALA A 316 -24.30 -30.32 -9.30
CA ALA A 316 -23.87 -31.67 -8.93
C ALA A 316 -24.17 -32.03 -7.46
N SER A 317 -24.28 -31.05 -6.56
CA SER A 317 -24.60 -31.24 -5.14
C SER A 317 -26.10 -31.29 -4.91
N TYR A 318 -26.51 -31.77 -3.71
CA TYR A 318 -27.90 -31.75 -3.30
C TYR A 318 -28.20 -30.53 -2.43
N PRO A 319 -28.95 -29.52 -2.94
CA PRO A 319 -29.22 -28.29 -2.21
C PRO A 319 -29.96 -28.54 -0.88
N SER A 320 -29.61 -27.80 0.14
CA SER A 320 -30.26 -27.91 1.46
C SER A 320 -31.49 -27.01 1.61
N ASP A 321 -31.57 -25.91 0.84
CA ASP A 321 -32.71 -25.00 0.88
C ASP A 321 -33.91 -25.52 0.08
N HIS A 322 -35.13 -25.11 0.50
CA HIS A 322 -36.32 -25.34 -0.29
C HIS A 322 -36.54 -24.28 -1.33
N CYS A 323 -37.03 -24.67 -2.49
CA CYS A 323 -37.49 -23.72 -3.50
C CYS A 323 -38.63 -22.86 -2.94
N LYS A 324 -38.80 -21.65 -3.45
CA LYS A 324 -39.89 -20.74 -3.06
C LYS A 324 -41.27 -21.31 -3.34
N VAL A 325 -41.33 -22.20 -4.32
CA VAL A 325 -42.59 -22.84 -4.74
C VAL A 325 -42.38 -24.35 -4.85
N GLY A 326 -43.26 -25.12 -4.24
CA GLY A 326 -43.21 -26.57 -4.29
C GLY A 326 -42.41 -27.25 -3.17
N LYS A 327 -42.21 -28.55 -3.31
CA LYS A 327 -41.47 -29.39 -2.33
C LYS A 327 -40.01 -29.66 -2.73
N TRP A 328 -39.58 -29.04 -3.82
CA TRP A 328 -38.23 -29.23 -4.41
C TRP A 328 -37.15 -28.49 -3.63
N ARG A 329 -35.92 -28.94 -3.78
CA ARG A 329 -34.72 -28.25 -3.28
C ARG A 329 -34.13 -27.37 -4.36
N CYS A 330 -33.69 -26.19 -3.96
CA CYS A 330 -33.08 -25.19 -4.85
C CYS A 330 -31.79 -24.66 -4.28
N GLU A 331 -30.90 -24.26 -5.17
CA GLU A 331 -29.71 -23.53 -4.80
C GLU A 331 -30.04 -22.15 -4.20
N ARG A 332 -29.23 -21.75 -3.24
CA ARG A 332 -29.26 -20.38 -2.71
C ARG A 332 -28.49 -19.46 -3.65
N HIS A 333 -29.00 -18.25 -3.82
CA HIS A 333 -28.25 -17.17 -4.45
C HIS A 333 -27.13 -16.69 -3.50
N VAL A 334 -25.89 -16.78 -3.92
CA VAL A 334 -24.68 -16.44 -3.17
C VAL A 334 -23.99 -15.23 -3.77
N SER A 335 -23.03 -14.63 -3.05
CA SER A 335 -22.32 -13.41 -3.49
C SER A 335 -20.95 -13.69 -4.10
N THR A 336 -20.36 -14.86 -3.85
CA THR A 336 -19.06 -15.25 -4.42
C THR A 336 -18.99 -16.76 -4.61
N ILE A 337 -18.19 -17.17 -5.61
CA ILE A 337 -17.88 -18.57 -5.88
C ILE A 337 -16.37 -18.77 -6.04
N LEU A 338 -15.88 -19.99 -5.78
CA LEU A 338 -14.60 -20.48 -6.29
C LEU A 338 -14.85 -21.20 -7.62
N CYS A 339 -14.20 -20.73 -8.66
CA CYS A 339 -14.32 -21.26 -10.02
C CYS A 339 -12.99 -21.85 -10.48
N VAL A 340 -12.98 -23.13 -10.81
CA VAL A 340 -11.87 -23.78 -11.51
C VAL A 340 -12.14 -23.72 -13.01
N HIS A 341 -11.20 -23.20 -13.77
CA HIS A 341 -11.33 -22.99 -15.22
C HIS A 341 -10.07 -23.45 -15.96
N HIS A 342 -10.12 -23.50 -17.27
CA HIS A 342 -8.93 -23.73 -18.09
C HIS A 342 -7.84 -22.70 -17.75
N ARG A 343 -6.56 -23.06 -17.99
CA ARG A 343 -5.44 -22.17 -17.69
C ARG A 343 -5.64 -20.80 -18.30
N ARG A 344 -5.54 -19.77 -17.47
CA ARG A 344 -5.57 -18.36 -17.87
C ARG A 344 -4.25 -17.70 -17.48
N CYS A 345 -3.81 -16.76 -18.27
CA CYS A 345 -2.67 -15.93 -17.91
C CYS A 345 -3.03 -14.96 -16.78
N GLN A 346 -2.04 -14.61 -15.96
CA GLN A 346 -2.16 -13.58 -14.94
C GLN A 346 -1.12 -12.48 -15.19
N PRO A 347 -1.58 -11.28 -15.54
CA PRO A 347 -2.97 -10.91 -15.90
C PRO A 347 -3.41 -11.56 -17.23
N SER A 348 -4.71 -11.68 -17.45
CA SER A 348 -5.28 -12.39 -18.61
C SER A 348 -4.83 -11.82 -19.97
N ASN A 349 -4.54 -10.52 -20.01
CA ASN A 349 -4.06 -9.79 -21.18
C ASN A 349 -2.51 -9.70 -21.23
N CYS A 350 -1.77 -10.43 -20.35
CA CYS A 350 -0.32 -10.36 -20.27
C CYS A 350 0.20 -8.92 -20.20
N SER A 351 -0.46 -8.05 -19.41
CA SER A 351 -0.17 -6.61 -19.25
C SER A 351 -0.23 -5.82 -20.57
N GLY A 352 -0.82 -6.38 -21.62
CA GLY A 352 -0.80 -5.81 -22.98
C GLY A 352 0.51 -6.02 -23.76
N ASN A 353 1.52 -6.61 -23.11
CA ASN A 353 2.87 -6.73 -23.63
C ASN A 353 3.26 -8.17 -23.99
N GLY A 354 2.30 -9.06 -24.16
CA GLY A 354 2.47 -10.45 -24.52
C GLY A 354 1.16 -11.10 -24.95
N ASP A 355 1.28 -12.33 -25.44
CA ASP A 355 0.16 -13.17 -25.82
C ASP A 355 0.01 -14.32 -24.82
N CYS A 356 -1.22 -14.64 -24.43
CA CYS A 356 -1.50 -15.74 -23.51
C CYS A 356 -1.56 -17.05 -24.27
N VAL A 357 -0.62 -17.95 -24.00
CA VAL A 357 -0.57 -19.29 -24.60
C VAL A 357 -0.55 -20.33 -23.47
N ASP A 358 -1.60 -21.13 -23.38
CA ASP A 358 -1.77 -22.19 -22.36
C ASP A 358 -1.48 -21.71 -20.92
N GLY A 359 -2.06 -20.54 -20.56
CA GLY A 359 -1.91 -19.94 -19.25
C GLY A 359 -0.53 -19.37 -18.94
N ARG A 360 0.34 -19.23 -19.93
CA ARG A 360 1.63 -18.55 -19.83
C ARG A 360 1.69 -17.37 -20.77
N CYS A 361 2.14 -16.25 -20.27
CA CYS A 361 2.40 -15.10 -21.11
C CYS A 361 3.68 -15.29 -21.91
N GLN A 362 3.57 -15.23 -23.23
CA GLN A 362 4.70 -15.11 -24.15
C GLN A 362 4.91 -13.61 -24.40
N CYS A 363 5.97 -13.07 -23.78
CA CYS A 363 6.19 -11.63 -23.81
C CYS A 363 6.72 -11.16 -25.16
N LYS A 364 6.26 -10.00 -25.59
CA LYS A 364 6.83 -9.26 -26.71
C LYS A 364 8.24 -8.83 -26.41
N GLN A 365 9.02 -8.53 -27.47
CA GLN A 365 10.39 -8.09 -27.33
C GLN A 365 10.48 -6.87 -26.41
N GLY A 366 11.44 -6.88 -25.49
CA GLY A 366 11.62 -5.82 -24.48
C GLY A 366 10.84 -6.02 -23.18
N TRP A 367 10.04 -7.08 -23.07
CA TRP A 367 9.26 -7.41 -21.88
C TRP A 367 9.62 -8.77 -21.30
N GLN A 368 9.49 -8.90 -19.98
CA GLN A 368 9.75 -10.14 -19.22
C GLN A 368 8.82 -10.24 -18.01
N GLY A 369 8.99 -11.31 -17.25
CA GLY A 369 8.16 -11.62 -16.09
C GLY A 369 6.99 -12.52 -16.45
N ALA A 370 6.38 -13.14 -15.44
CA ALA A 370 5.28 -14.10 -15.64
C ALA A 370 4.04 -13.45 -16.28
N GLY A 371 3.85 -12.14 -16.10
CA GLY A 371 2.75 -11.34 -16.65
C GLY A 371 3.18 -10.36 -17.74
N CYS A 372 4.41 -10.42 -18.22
CA CYS A 372 5.00 -9.44 -19.16
C CYS A 372 4.88 -7.99 -18.63
N ASP A 373 5.06 -7.80 -17.35
CA ASP A 373 4.89 -6.56 -16.62
C ASP A 373 6.21 -5.87 -16.25
N SER A 374 7.33 -6.50 -16.58
CA SER A 374 8.68 -5.99 -16.33
C SER A 374 9.40 -5.72 -17.64
N LEU A 375 10.12 -4.61 -17.72
CA LEU A 375 10.94 -4.29 -18.89
C LEU A 375 12.26 -5.03 -18.84
N VAL A 376 12.69 -5.56 -19.97
CA VAL A 376 14.06 -6.07 -20.16
C VAL A 376 14.94 -4.89 -20.54
N CYS A 377 15.71 -4.36 -19.58
CA CYS A 377 16.80 -3.46 -19.91
C CYS A 377 17.89 -4.25 -20.62
N GLN A 378 18.01 -4.08 -21.94
CA GLN A 378 19.13 -4.68 -22.67
C GLN A 378 20.45 -4.01 -22.22
N PRO A 379 21.55 -4.77 -22.14
CA PRO A 379 22.86 -4.19 -21.84
C PRO A 379 23.28 -3.13 -22.89
N PRO A 380 23.86 -2.00 -22.45
CA PRO A 380 24.12 -1.67 -21.06
C PRO A 380 22.83 -1.23 -20.34
N ALA A 381 22.57 -1.86 -19.19
CA ALA A 381 21.45 -1.46 -18.33
C ALA A 381 21.56 0.04 -17.98
N CYS A 382 20.42 0.69 -17.71
CA CYS A 382 20.43 2.06 -17.21
C CYS A 382 21.25 2.14 -15.92
N SER A 383 22.04 3.21 -15.77
CA SER A 383 22.72 3.51 -14.51
C SER A 383 21.68 3.82 -13.41
N PRO A 384 22.10 3.98 -12.14
CA PRO A 384 21.20 4.40 -11.07
C PRO A 384 20.50 5.75 -11.31
N HIS A 385 20.95 6.48 -12.33
CA HIS A 385 20.45 7.81 -12.70
C HIS A 385 19.49 7.78 -13.90
N GLY A 386 18.76 6.71 -14.07
CA GLY A 386 17.76 6.63 -15.11
C GLY A 386 16.83 5.42 -14.98
N VAL A 387 15.65 5.56 -15.55
CA VAL A 387 14.61 4.54 -15.56
C VAL A 387 14.57 3.83 -16.92
N CYS A 388 14.51 2.51 -16.90
CA CYS A 388 14.35 1.71 -18.10
C CYS A 388 12.94 1.82 -18.66
N THR A 389 12.83 2.13 -19.95
CA THR A 389 11.58 2.14 -20.70
C THR A 389 11.65 1.22 -21.91
N ALA A 390 10.51 0.94 -22.55
CA ALA A 390 10.47 0.12 -23.77
C ALA A 390 11.28 0.74 -24.93
N SER A 391 11.54 2.04 -24.90
CA SER A 391 12.30 2.77 -25.91
C SER A 391 13.76 3.06 -25.51
N GLY A 392 14.21 2.58 -24.35
CA GLY A 392 15.54 2.81 -23.81
C GLY A 392 15.53 3.49 -22.45
N CYS A 393 16.70 3.97 -22.01
CA CYS A 393 16.81 4.67 -20.74
C CYS A 393 16.26 6.10 -20.83
N VAL A 394 15.41 6.46 -19.86
CA VAL A 394 15.04 7.86 -19.59
C VAL A 394 15.88 8.32 -18.41
N CYS A 395 16.73 9.31 -18.64
CA CYS A 395 17.66 9.79 -17.64
C CYS A 395 17.02 10.78 -16.68
N ASP A 396 17.44 10.73 -15.43
CA ASP A 396 17.11 11.73 -14.42
C ASP A 396 17.73 13.08 -14.80
N ALA A 397 17.14 14.17 -14.27
CA ALA A 397 17.70 15.51 -14.45
C ALA A 397 19.19 15.56 -14.06
N GLY A 398 19.99 16.22 -14.87
CA GLY A 398 21.44 16.28 -14.68
C GLY A 398 22.23 15.16 -15.33
N TRP A 399 21.55 14.15 -15.87
CA TRP A 399 22.19 12.98 -16.49
C TRP A 399 21.84 12.83 -17.98
N ARG A 400 22.72 12.18 -18.75
CA ARG A 400 22.60 11.97 -20.20
C ARG A 400 23.31 10.70 -20.66
N GLY A 401 23.20 10.43 -21.94
CA GLY A 401 23.77 9.26 -22.60
C GLY A 401 22.73 8.13 -22.68
N HIS A 402 23.00 7.13 -23.51
CA HIS A 402 22.04 6.05 -23.76
C HIS A 402 21.78 5.14 -22.55
N ASN A 403 22.67 5.17 -21.55
CA ASN A 403 22.55 4.44 -20.29
C ASN A 403 22.52 5.36 -19.05
N CYS A 404 22.41 6.68 -19.24
CA CYS A 404 22.35 7.67 -18.17
C CYS A 404 23.56 7.70 -17.22
N SER A 405 24.75 7.31 -17.71
CA SER A 405 25.98 7.26 -16.89
C SER A 405 26.82 8.52 -16.98
N GLN A 406 26.43 9.49 -17.79
CA GLN A 406 27.18 10.73 -18.02
C GLN A 406 26.41 11.90 -17.41
N GLU A 407 27.09 12.74 -16.64
CA GLU A 407 26.55 14.03 -16.22
C GLU A 407 26.36 14.99 -17.39
N CYS A 408 25.51 15.98 -17.21
CA CYS A 408 25.39 17.07 -18.17
C CYS A 408 26.75 17.74 -18.41
N LEU A 409 27.00 18.17 -19.62
CA LEU A 409 28.21 18.98 -19.89
C LEU A 409 28.14 20.27 -19.06
N PRO A 410 29.31 20.77 -18.63
CA PRO A 410 29.39 22.07 -17.97
C PRO A 410 28.62 23.15 -18.75
N GLY A 411 27.78 23.90 -18.08
CA GLY A 411 26.92 24.90 -18.69
C GLY A 411 25.53 24.41 -19.12
N PHE A 412 25.19 23.14 -18.86
CA PHE A 412 23.88 22.59 -19.15
C PHE A 412 23.27 21.88 -17.91
N TYR A 413 21.95 21.87 -17.81
CA TYR A 413 21.23 21.23 -16.68
C TYR A 413 19.87 20.70 -17.09
N GLY A 414 19.21 20.01 -16.11
CA GLY A 414 17.83 19.54 -16.22
C GLY A 414 17.67 18.26 -17.04
N ASP A 415 16.42 17.98 -17.39
CA ASP A 415 16.05 16.77 -18.12
C ASP A 415 16.70 16.70 -19.50
N GLY A 416 17.52 15.65 -19.70
CA GLY A 416 18.24 15.45 -20.95
C GLY A 416 19.25 16.56 -21.25
N CYS A 417 19.66 17.35 -20.26
CA CYS A 417 20.63 18.42 -20.37
C CYS A 417 20.25 19.49 -21.42
N LYS A 418 18.97 19.82 -21.52
CA LYS A 418 18.44 20.72 -22.56
C LYS A 418 18.50 22.19 -22.21
N HIS A 419 18.66 22.50 -20.92
CA HIS A 419 18.69 23.88 -20.44
C HIS A 419 20.14 24.38 -20.31
N SER A 420 20.39 25.60 -20.70
CA SER A 420 21.71 26.25 -20.55
C SER A 420 21.77 27.03 -19.24
N CYS A 421 22.86 26.89 -18.52
CA CYS A 421 23.12 27.65 -17.31
C CYS A 421 23.45 29.12 -17.65
N ALA A 422 23.02 30.03 -16.82
CA ALA A 422 23.32 31.46 -16.91
C ALA A 422 24.23 31.94 -15.76
N CYS A 423 25.29 31.17 -15.45
CA CYS A 423 26.22 31.52 -14.38
C CYS A 423 27.36 32.41 -14.93
N PHE A 424 27.57 33.58 -14.31
CA PHE A 424 28.59 34.53 -14.65
C PHE A 424 29.81 34.41 -13.74
N ASN A 425 30.87 35.14 -14.06
CA ASN A 425 32.07 35.33 -13.24
C ASN A 425 32.72 34.01 -12.75
N GLY A 426 32.63 32.94 -13.54
CA GLY A 426 33.22 31.65 -13.19
C GLY A 426 32.39 30.85 -12.18
N GLY A 427 31.13 31.20 -11.97
CA GLY A 427 30.21 30.40 -11.19
C GLY A 427 29.99 29.01 -11.78
N SER A 428 29.93 27.97 -10.92
CA SER A 428 29.62 26.60 -11.32
C SER A 428 28.13 26.36 -11.31
N CYS A 429 27.64 25.62 -12.28
CA CYS A 429 26.24 25.32 -12.46
C CYS A 429 25.93 23.92 -11.90
N ASP A 430 24.89 23.80 -11.06
CA ASP A 430 24.32 22.53 -10.66
C ASP A 430 23.65 21.85 -11.87
N PRO A 431 24.05 20.63 -12.24
CA PRO A 431 23.54 19.96 -13.43
C PRO A 431 22.07 19.53 -13.31
N VAL A 432 21.49 19.49 -12.10
CA VAL A 432 20.10 19.07 -11.89
C VAL A 432 19.15 20.26 -12.01
N HIS A 433 19.40 21.33 -11.25
CA HIS A 433 18.47 22.47 -11.11
C HIS A 433 18.93 23.74 -11.83
N GLY A 434 20.18 23.77 -12.30
CA GLY A 434 20.75 24.98 -12.96
C GLY A 434 21.11 26.10 -12.00
N LEU A 435 21.22 25.80 -10.70
CA LEU A 435 21.58 26.78 -9.68
C LEU A 435 23.08 27.12 -9.79
N CYS A 436 23.39 28.38 -9.70
CA CYS A 436 24.79 28.83 -9.75
C CYS A 436 25.41 28.82 -8.34
N THR A 437 26.53 28.14 -8.19
CA THR A 437 27.43 28.29 -7.04
C THR A 437 28.47 29.32 -7.35
N CYS A 438 28.44 30.45 -6.68
CA CYS A 438 29.30 31.59 -6.97
C CYS A 438 30.70 31.42 -6.34
N PRO A 439 31.77 31.76 -7.07
CA PRO A 439 33.10 31.84 -6.50
C PRO A 439 33.22 33.01 -5.51
N PRO A 440 34.26 33.02 -4.65
CA PRO A 440 34.52 34.14 -3.74
C PRO A 440 34.48 35.49 -4.44
N GLY A 441 33.84 36.46 -3.82
CA GLY A 441 33.72 37.84 -4.36
C GLY A 441 32.43 38.10 -5.12
N PHE A 442 31.65 37.05 -5.42
CA PHE A 442 30.43 37.18 -6.20
C PHE A 442 29.24 36.54 -5.48
N HIS A 443 28.03 37.04 -5.73
CA HIS A 443 26.77 36.56 -5.23
C HIS A 443 25.63 36.76 -6.23
N GLY A 444 24.42 36.43 -5.82
CA GLY A 444 23.22 36.46 -6.66
C GLY A 444 22.93 35.12 -7.32
N ASN A 445 21.72 34.95 -7.85
CA ASN A 445 21.27 33.67 -8.44
C ASN A 445 22.09 33.25 -9.68
N THR A 446 22.74 34.21 -10.33
CA THR A 446 23.54 34.03 -11.56
C THR A 446 24.99 34.41 -11.34
N CYS A 447 25.41 34.73 -10.13
CA CYS A 447 26.77 35.18 -9.79
C CYS A 447 27.21 36.46 -10.54
N ASP A 448 26.28 37.30 -10.96
CA ASP A 448 26.52 38.55 -11.70
C ASP A 448 26.78 39.74 -10.78
N GLN A 449 26.58 39.60 -9.48
CA GLN A 449 26.73 40.64 -8.49
C GLN A 449 28.05 40.47 -7.72
N VAL A 450 28.78 41.53 -7.56
CA VAL A 450 29.98 41.58 -6.70
C VAL A 450 29.52 41.72 -5.24
N CYS A 451 30.25 41.18 -4.30
CA CYS A 451 29.95 41.31 -2.88
C CYS A 451 29.67 42.76 -2.48
N PRO A 452 28.67 43.03 -1.62
CA PRO A 452 28.42 44.35 -1.08
C PRO A 452 29.66 44.94 -0.41
N LEU A 453 29.77 46.25 -0.40
CA LEU A 453 30.86 46.94 0.28
C LEU A 453 30.94 46.52 1.74
N GLY A 454 32.13 46.16 2.20
CA GLY A 454 32.34 45.67 3.56
C GLY A 454 32.23 44.16 3.74
N PHE A 455 31.96 43.41 2.64
CA PHE A 455 31.86 41.95 2.67
C PHE A 455 32.73 41.31 1.59
N PHE A 456 33.23 40.11 1.89
CA PHE A 456 34.09 39.34 0.97
C PHE A 456 33.89 37.84 1.09
N GLY A 457 34.60 37.11 0.22
CA GLY A 457 34.69 35.64 0.28
C GLY A 457 33.51 34.92 -0.35
N LEU A 458 33.37 33.64 -0.01
CA LEU A 458 32.32 32.78 -0.52
C LEU A 458 30.96 33.26 0.00
N SER A 459 30.01 33.43 -0.91
CA SER A 459 28.67 33.95 -0.60
C SER A 459 28.65 35.30 0.12
N CYS A 460 29.75 36.05 0.06
CA CYS A 460 29.92 37.32 0.75
C CYS A 460 29.66 37.23 2.28
N ALA A 461 30.03 36.12 2.88
CA ALA A 461 29.69 35.83 4.28
C ALA A 461 30.68 36.43 5.30
N GLN A 462 31.80 36.99 4.85
CA GLN A 462 32.84 37.50 5.72
C GLN A 462 32.85 39.05 5.67
N GLU A 463 33.00 39.66 6.85
CA GLU A 463 33.11 41.12 6.95
C GLU A 463 34.56 41.58 6.85
N CYS A 464 34.76 42.69 6.17
CA CYS A 464 36.06 43.34 6.07
C CYS A 464 36.45 44.00 7.39
N HIS A 465 37.70 43.80 7.82
CA HIS A 465 38.28 44.48 8.99
C HIS A 465 39.47 45.33 8.54
N CYS A 466 39.19 46.43 7.82
CA CYS A 466 40.20 47.37 7.36
C CYS A 466 40.22 48.59 8.29
N ASP A 467 41.41 48.98 8.74
CA ASP A 467 41.62 50.15 9.62
C ASP A 467 41.33 51.49 8.93
N ASP A 468 41.40 51.50 7.60
CA ASP A 468 41.01 52.65 6.76
C ASP A 468 39.57 52.43 6.26
N LEU A 469 38.79 53.49 6.09
CA LEU A 469 37.41 53.45 5.55
C LEU A 469 37.32 52.92 4.09
N CYS A 470 38.36 52.30 3.60
CA CYS A 470 38.41 51.71 2.25
C CYS A 470 37.79 50.30 2.25
N PRO A 471 37.01 49.95 1.22
CA PRO A 471 36.48 48.61 1.05
C PRO A 471 37.62 47.62 0.79
N CYS A 472 37.51 46.41 1.32
CA CYS A 472 38.42 45.34 1.03
C CYS A 472 38.16 44.74 -0.37
N ASP A 473 39.12 43.97 -0.86
CA ASP A 473 38.95 43.14 -2.06
C ASP A 473 37.84 42.13 -1.85
N PRO A 474 36.79 42.06 -2.69
CA PRO A 474 35.64 41.23 -2.50
C PRO A 474 35.91 39.72 -2.58
N GLN A 475 37.03 39.29 -3.15
CA GLN A 475 37.40 37.87 -3.24
C GLN A 475 38.21 37.44 -2.01
N THR A 476 39.20 38.22 -1.62
CA THR A 476 40.23 37.84 -0.64
C THR A 476 40.10 38.50 0.72
N GLY A 477 39.32 39.57 0.82
CA GLY A 477 39.21 40.38 2.03
C GLY A 477 40.44 41.29 2.28
N SER A 478 41.36 41.36 1.36
CA SER A 478 42.58 42.15 1.49
C SER A 478 42.25 43.64 1.52
N CYS A 479 42.77 44.35 2.50
CA CYS A 479 42.63 45.80 2.61
C CYS A 479 43.60 46.57 1.66
N ASN A 480 44.54 45.90 1.03
CA ASN A 480 45.54 46.50 0.15
C ASN A 480 45.15 46.34 -1.33
N THR A 481 44.33 47.26 -1.84
CA THR A 481 43.80 47.21 -3.21
C THR A 481 44.65 47.95 -4.24
N THR A 482 45.87 48.43 -3.89
CA THR A 482 46.69 49.27 -4.75
C THR A 482 47.52 48.53 -5.81
N GLY A 483 47.25 47.28 -6.14
CA GLY A 483 48.19 46.48 -6.93
C GLY A 483 47.68 45.67 -8.12
N ARG A 484 46.45 45.88 -8.65
CA ARG A 484 46.03 45.22 -9.89
C ARG A 484 45.19 46.13 -10.76
N GLU A 485 45.89 46.94 -11.56
CA GLU A 485 45.36 47.42 -12.83
C GLU A 485 45.30 46.24 -13.82
N GLU A 486 44.22 46.24 -14.59
CA GLU A 486 43.92 45.36 -15.71
C GLU A 486 43.39 43.97 -15.35
N THR A 487 42.06 43.85 -15.25
CA THR A 487 41.27 42.83 -15.96
C THR A 487 39.78 42.79 -15.65
N ASN A 488 39.22 43.65 -14.82
CA ASN A 488 37.78 43.58 -14.59
C ASN A 488 37.06 44.94 -14.62
N ALA A 489 36.19 45.13 -15.60
CA ALA A 489 35.35 46.32 -15.73
C ALA A 489 34.44 46.61 -14.50
N LEU A 490 34.20 45.60 -13.65
CA LEU A 490 33.45 45.71 -12.40
C LEU A 490 34.25 46.35 -11.26
N HIS A 491 35.59 46.21 -11.22
CA HIS A 491 36.45 46.85 -10.22
C HIS A 491 36.57 48.36 -10.39
N ARG A 492 36.22 48.89 -11.57
CA ARG A 492 36.32 50.35 -11.84
C ARG A 492 35.24 51.17 -11.13
N ALA A 493 34.24 50.56 -10.52
CA ALA A 493 33.16 51.29 -9.85
C ALA A 493 33.47 51.65 -8.38
N ASN A 494 34.52 51.07 -7.78
CA ASN A 494 34.86 51.23 -6.37
C ASN A 494 36.31 51.72 -6.17
N VAL A 495 36.66 52.87 -6.74
CA VAL A 495 37.97 53.48 -6.50
C VAL A 495 37.89 54.39 -5.28
N CYS A 496 38.66 54.08 -4.25
CA CYS A 496 38.91 55.02 -3.13
C CYS A 496 39.84 56.13 -3.60
N ILE A 497 39.34 57.33 -3.67
CA ILE A 497 40.14 58.52 -4.00
C ILE A 497 40.58 59.15 -2.69
N PHE A 498 41.90 59.16 -2.42
CA PHE A 498 42.49 59.92 -1.34
C PHE A 498 42.63 61.37 -1.77
N ALA A 499 41.83 62.28 -1.21
CA ALA A 499 41.99 63.72 -1.39
C ALA A 499 42.83 64.28 -0.24
N PHE A 500 44.09 64.65 -0.54
CA PHE A 500 44.90 65.40 0.41
C PHE A 500 44.50 66.88 0.40
N SER A 501 43.85 67.34 1.46
CA SER A 501 43.65 68.77 1.72
C SER A 501 44.82 69.28 2.59
N ARG A 502 45.66 70.12 2.05
CA ARG A 502 46.68 70.89 2.82
C ARG A 502 45.99 72.03 3.52
N SER A 503 45.56 71.84 4.76
CA SER A 503 45.32 72.98 5.66
C SER A 503 46.49 73.17 6.61
N ARG A 504 46.77 74.41 6.95
CA ARG A 504 48.04 74.82 7.63
C ARG A 504 48.12 74.37 9.13
N HIS A 505 47.21 73.54 9.65
CA HIS A 505 47.24 73.21 11.09
C HIS A 505 46.80 71.79 11.47
N SER A 506 46.81 70.81 10.60
CA SER A 506 46.85 69.37 10.89
C SER A 506 46.47 68.57 9.63
N PRO A 507 47.14 67.45 9.33
CA PRO A 507 46.72 66.62 8.23
C PRO A 507 45.56 65.73 8.70
N VAL A 508 44.35 66.03 8.28
CA VAL A 508 43.20 65.13 8.43
C VAL A 508 43.01 64.43 7.11
N SER A 509 43.27 63.12 7.10
CA SER A 509 43.01 62.26 5.96
C SER A 509 41.52 61.90 5.97
N ILE A 510 40.75 62.37 4.99
CA ILE A 510 39.34 61.98 4.82
C ILE A 510 39.30 61.01 3.62
N ALA A 511 39.01 59.78 3.86
CA ALA A 511 38.71 58.80 2.81
C ALA A 511 37.22 58.95 2.41
N VAL A 512 36.98 59.31 1.14
CA VAL A 512 35.61 59.38 0.58
C VAL A 512 35.48 58.25 -0.45
N CYS A 513 34.62 57.29 -0.12
CA CYS A 513 34.22 56.27 -1.10
C CYS A 513 33.00 56.81 -1.87
N ALA A 514 33.20 57.14 -3.15
CA ALA A 514 32.10 57.61 -4.00
C ALA A 514 31.74 56.53 -5.03
N ASN A 515 30.49 56.12 -5.01
CA ASN A 515 29.90 55.31 -6.06
C ASN A 515 29.65 56.19 -7.28
N ARG A 516 30.11 55.80 -8.47
CA ARG A 516 30.06 56.59 -9.74
C ARG A 516 28.64 57.07 -10.09
N ALA A 517 27.60 56.40 -9.57
CA ALA A 517 26.21 56.80 -9.77
C ALA A 517 25.79 58.10 -8.98
N ALA A 518 26.58 58.50 -7.97
CA ALA A 518 26.29 59.70 -7.18
C ALA A 518 26.94 60.97 -7.71
N LEU A 519 27.97 60.85 -8.59
CA LEU A 519 28.70 61.96 -9.19
C LEU A 519 27.96 62.68 -10.34
N TYR A 520 26.86 62.11 -10.86
CA TYR A 520 26.04 62.73 -11.92
C TYR A 520 24.91 63.62 -11.41
N ARG A 521 24.80 63.85 -10.10
CA ARG A 521 23.76 64.71 -9.51
C ARG A 521 24.24 66.00 -8.80
N LEU A 522 25.50 66.37 -9.03
CA LEU A 522 26.04 67.64 -8.51
C LEU A 522 26.76 68.41 -9.65
N ASN A 523 26.00 68.73 -10.70
CA ASN A 523 26.19 69.90 -11.57
C ASN A 523 24.82 70.42 -11.99
#